data_f126a09098a8202ad304226a72a3073d
#
_entry.id   f126a09098a8202ad304226a72a3073d
#
_cell.length_a   1.000
_cell.length_b   1.000
_cell.length_c   1.000
_cell.angle_alpha   90.00
_cell.angle_beta   90.00
_cell.angle_gamma   90.00
#
_symmetry.space_group_name_H-M   'P 1'
#
loop_
_entity.id
_entity.type
_entity.pdbx_description
1 polymer ?
#
loop_
_entity_poly.entity_id
_entity_poly.type
_entity_poly.pdbx_seq_one_letter_code
_entity_poly.pdbx_strand_id
1 'polypeptide(L)'
;NAKFLYSAIYTFDNHALMDYFAGLGLKMKIERGNRVFPQSDHASDVIRVLTDELHRKKVRICLNTKVQEIVSDGTKVTGVRWDCHDTHQKNQIEAFDAVVAACGGVSYPTTGSDGSGFELCKKLGHTVTELRPSLIGMTTAEEYIPQLQGLSLKNVTFYVKSGKKTLYS
;
A
#
# COMPACT_ATOMS: atom_id res chain seq x y z
N ASN A 1 -3.61 -8.80 -15.27
CA ASN A 1 -3.08 -8.39 -16.58
C ASN A 1 -1.67 -7.80 -16.40
N ALA A 2 -0.65 -8.71 -16.30
CA ALA A 2 0.73 -8.28 -16.06
C ALA A 2 1.27 -7.33 -17.13
N LYS A 3 0.88 -7.52 -18.39
CA LYS A 3 1.34 -6.67 -19.50
C LYS A 3 0.94 -5.20 -19.35
N PHE A 4 -0.16 -4.92 -18.67
CA PHE A 4 -0.62 -3.56 -18.39
C PHE A 4 0.40 -2.76 -17.56
N LEU A 5 1.14 -3.45 -16.68
CA LEU A 5 2.08 -2.81 -15.76
C LEU A 5 3.49 -2.64 -16.36
N TYR A 6 3.80 -3.24 -17.51
CA TYR A 6 5.17 -3.20 -18.05
C TYR A 6 5.68 -1.77 -18.24
N SER A 7 4.90 -0.90 -18.87
CA SER A 7 5.32 0.48 -19.09
C SER A 7 5.65 1.21 -17.77
N ALA A 8 4.78 1.08 -16.77
CA ALA A 8 4.97 1.71 -15.47
C ALA A 8 6.24 1.17 -14.76
N ILE A 9 6.42 -0.16 -14.74
CA ILE A 9 7.56 -0.80 -14.08
C ILE A 9 8.88 -0.49 -14.80
N TYR A 10 8.89 -0.45 -16.13
CA TYR A 10 10.12 -0.08 -16.88
C TYR A 10 10.44 1.40 -16.77
N THR A 11 9.46 2.25 -16.55
CA THR A 11 9.68 3.70 -16.36
C THR A 11 10.17 4.02 -14.95
N PHE A 12 9.66 3.32 -13.95
CA PHE A 12 10.01 3.53 -12.55
C PHE A 12 10.08 2.18 -11.83
N ASP A 13 11.25 1.57 -11.91
CA ASP A 13 11.52 0.24 -11.34
C ASP A 13 11.99 0.32 -9.87
N ASN A 14 12.36 -0.82 -9.31
CA ASN A 14 12.87 -0.91 -7.94
C ASN A 14 14.20 -0.16 -7.76
N HIS A 15 15.04 -0.05 -8.78
CA HIS A 15 16.30 0.72 -8.70
C HIS A 15 16.00 2.21 -8.68
N ALA A 16 15.16 2.69 -9.60
CA ALA A 16 14.71 4.08 -9.62
C ALA A 16 14.04 4.49 -8.30
N LEU A 17 13.25 3.59 -7.69
CA LEU A 17 12.66 3.82 -6.38
C LEU A 17 13.72 3.95 -5.27
N MET A 18 14.74 3.08 -5.27
CA MET A 18 15.85 3.17 -4.32
C MET A 18 16.64 4.47 -4.50
N ASP A 19 16.95 4.83 -5.74
CA ASP A 19 17.67 6.07 -6.05
C ASP A 19 16.88 7.30 -5.62
N TYR A 20 15.56 7.28 -5.79
CA TYR A 20 14.67 8.34 -5.32
C TYR A 20 14.75 8.52 -3.79
N PHE A 21 14.65 7.44 -3.01
CA PHE A 21 14.77 7.51 -1.56
C PHE A 21 16.17 7.89 -1.10
N ALA A 22 17.22 7.41 -1.78
CA ALA A 22 18.60 7.82 -1.51
C ALA A 22 18.79 9.32 -1.77
N GLY A 23 18.18 9.85 -2.85
CA GLY A 23 18.16 11.28 -3.16
C GLY A 23 17.44 12.13 -2.11
N LEU A 24 16.46 11.56 -1.40
CA LEU A 24 15.80 12.18 -0.25
C LEU A 24 16.62 12.04 1.07
N GLY A 25 17.79 11.42 1.02
CA GLY A 25 18.68 11.23 2.17
C GLY A 25 18.34 10.01 3.04
N LEU A 26 17.49 9.09 2.58
CA LEU A 26 17.19 7.85 3.28
C LEU A 26 18.35 6.85 3.06
N LYS A 27 19.09 6.54 4.13
CA LYS A 27 20.07 5.45 4.09
C LYS A 27 19.34 4.10 4.13
N MET A 28 19.65 3.23 3.18
CA MET A 28 19.01 1.93 3.04
C MET A 28 20.02 0.80 3.11
N LYS A 29 19.54 -0.40 3.42
CA LYS A 29 20.25 -1.67 3.36
C LYS A 29 19.44 -2.70 2.60
N ILE A 30 20.14 -3.62 1.93
CA ILE A 30 19.54 -4.77 1.26
C ILE A 30 19.78 -5.99 2.12
N GLU A 31 18.71 -6.65 2.51
CA GLU A 31 18.75 -7.90 3.26
C GLU A 31 18.53 -9.12 2.35
N ARG A 32 18.65 -10.31 2.94
CA ARG A 32 18.40 -11.58 2.26
C ARG A 32 17.03 -11.57 1.57
N GLY A 33 16.97 -12.11 0.35
CA GLY A 33 15.77 -12.11 -0.48
C GLY A 33 15.52 -10.77 -1.20
N ASN A 34 16.59 -9.95 -1.34
CA ASN A 34 16.54 -8.65 -2.02
C ASN A 34 15.52 -7.67 -1.40
N ARG A 35 15.27 -7.80 -0.10
CA ARG A 35 14.39 -6.90 0.63
C ARG A 35 15.16 -5.66 1.05
N VAL A 36 14.60 -4.49 0.76
CA VAL A 36 15.19 -3.19 1.09
C VAL A 36 14.53 -2.62 2.34
N PHE A 37 15.35 -2.21 3.30
CA PHE A 37 14.91 -1.58 4.55
C PHE A 37 15.71 -0.30 4.81
N PRO A 38 15.17 0.64 5.62
CA PRO A 38 15.98 1.70 6.19
C PRO A 38 17.15 1.12 6.98
N GLN A 39 18.29 1.78 6.94
CA GLN A 39 19.50 1.39 7.71
C GLN A 39 19.22 1.32 9.21
N SER A 40 18.32 2.16 9.69
CA SER A 40 17.90 2.26 11.09
C SER A 40 16.92 1.17 11.54
N ASP A 41 16.35 0.40 10.62
CA ASP A 41 15.21 -0.52 10.84
C ASP A 41 13.90 0.17 11.28
N HIS A 42 13.83 1.51 11.20
CA HIS A 42 12.64 2.28 11.56
C HIS A 42 11.82 2.69 10.34
N ALA A 43 10.62 2.16 10.19
CA ALA A 43 9.69 2.54 9.12
C ALA A 43 9.32 4.05 9.17
N SER A 44 9.40 4.67 10.34
CA SER A 44 9.19 6.11 10.52
C SER A 44 10.15 6.97 9.72
N ASP A 45 11.36 6.49 9.42
CA ASP A 45 12.29 7.25 8.59
C ASP A 45 11.80 7.37 7.14
N VAL A 46 11.13 6.34 6.62
CA VAL A 46 10.48 6.41 5.29
C VAL A 46 9.39 7.46 5.29
N ILE A 47 8.53 7.44 6.33
CA ILE A 47 7.44 8.41 6.47
C ILE A 47 8.02 9.82 6.56
N ARG A 48 9.05 10.03 7.38
CA ARG A 48 9.69 11.32 7.57
C ARG A 48 10.21 11.90 6.26
N VAL A 49 11.04 11.16 5.51
CA VAL A 49 11.64 11.71 4.27
C VAL A 49 10.57 12.03 3.21
N LEU A 50 9.49 11.24 3.13
CA LEU A 50 8.37 11.53 2.23
C LEU A 50 7.58 12.77 2.69
N THR A 51 7.33 12.90 3.98
CA THR A 51 6.62 14.07 4.55
C THR A 51 7.44 15.35 4.35
N ASP A 52 8.75 15.29 4.61
CA ASP A 52 9.66 16.42 4.39
C ASP A 52 9.66 16.84 2.92
N GLU A 53 9.65 15.89 1.98
CA GLU A 53 9.57 16.19 0.55
C GLU A 53 8.25 16.83 0.16
N LEU A 54 7.12 16.34 0.70
CA LEU A 54 5.81 16.95 0.48
C LEU A 54 5.78 18.40 0.99
N HIS A 55 6.33 18.67 2.17
CA HIS A 55 6.43 20.01 2.72
C HIS A 55 7.33 20.90 1.86
N ARG A 56 8.49 20.39 1.42
CA ARG A 56 9.40 21.11 0.53
C ARG A 56 8.71 21.50 -0.78
N LYS A 57 7.86 20.64 -1.30
CA LYS A 57 7.06 20.88 -2.50
C LYS A 57 5.79 21.66 -2.23
N LYS A 58 5.54 22.10 -1.00
CA LYS A 58 4.33 22.83 -0.59
C LYS A 58 3.03 22.07 -0.87
N VAL A 59 3.05 20.75 -0.79
CA VAL A 59 1.86 19.93 -0.91
C VAL A 59 1.05 20.02 0.38
N ARG A 60 -0.25 20.29 0.26
CA ARG A 60 -1.16 20.28 1.41
C ARG A 60 -1.50 18.83 1.78
N ILE A 61 -1.22 18.46 3.02
CA ILE A 61 -1.54 17.16 3.58
C ILE A 61 -2.78 17.32 4.48
N CYS A 62 -3.84 16.61 4.18
CA CYS A 62 -5.07 16.60 4.97
C CYS A 62 -5.21 15.26 5.68
N LEU A 63 -4.86 15.21 6.96
CA LEU A 63 -5.03 14.02 7.80
C LEU A 63 -6.48 13.90 8.30
N ASN A 64 -6.86 12.70 8.75
CA ASN A 64 -8.20 12.39 9.25
C ASN A 64 -9.33 12.84 8.31
N THR A 65 -9.03 12.83 7.01
CA THR A 65 -9.91 13.28 5.95
C THR A 65 -10.26 12.11 5.02
N LYS A 66 -11.54 11.78 4.97
CA LYS A 66 -12.04 10.66 4.16
C LYS A 66 -12.71 11.18 2.90
N VAL A 67 -12.18 10.79 1.75
CA VAL A 67 -12.83 11.03 0.46
C VAL A 67 -14.02 10.08 0.31
N GLN A 68 -15.20 10.63 0.10
CA GLN A 68 -16.47 9.91 -0.06
C GLN A 68 -16.81 9.67 -1.52
N GLU A 69 -16.35 10.56 -2.39
CA GLU A 69 -16.68 10.54 -3.81
C GLU A 69 -15.62 11.29 -4.63
N ILE A 70 -15.34 10.78 -5.82
CA ILE A 70 -14.66 11.53 -6.87
C ILE A 70 -15.75 12.12 -7.75
N VAL A 71 -15.86 13.44 -7.75
CA VAL A 71 -16.92 14.15 -8.46
C VAL A 71 -16.58 14.25 -9.95
N SER A 72 -17.58 13.96 -10.80
CA SER A 72 -17.46 14.03 -12.25
C SER A 72 -18.68 14.73 -12.86
N ASP A 73 -18.48 15.40 -13.98
CA ASP A 73 -19.55 15.94 -14.81
C ASP A 73 -20.09 14.93 -15.86
N GLY A 74 -19.64 13.68 -15.79
CA GLY A 74 -19.97 12.61 -16.72
C GLY A 74 -18.95 12.45 -17.86
N THR A 75 -18.08 13.42 -18.07
CA THR A 75 -17.01 13.38 -19.09
C THR A 75 -15.62 13.42 -18.49
N LYS A 76 -15.44 14.15 -17.41
CA LYS A 76 -14.17 14.30 -16.69
C LYS A 76 -14.38 14.42 -15.20
N VAL A 77 -13.32 14.17 -14.46
CA VAL A 77 -13.25 14.45 -13.01
C VAL A 77 -13.21 15.96 -12.82
N THR A 78 -13.97 16.45 -11.84
CA THR A 78 -14.05 17.88 -11.49
C THR A 78 -13.64 18.17 -10.06
N GLY A 79 -13.50 17.16 -9.21
CA GLY A 79 -13.10 17.36 -7.82
C GLY A 79 -13.30 16.12 -6.96
N VAL A 80 -13.31 16.35 -5.66
CA VAL A 80 -13.59 15.30 -4.65
C VAL A 80 -14.59 15.82 -3.62
N ARG A 81 -15.41 14.92 -3.09
CA ARG A 81 -16.23 15.13 -1.89
C ARG A 81 -15.56 14.44 -0.71
N TRP A 82 -15.41 15.14 0.40
CA TRP A 82 -14.70 14.63 1.57
C TRP A 82 -15.32 15.05 2.89
N ASP A 83 -15.02 14.29 3.92
CA ASP A 83 -15.32 14.57 5.32
C ASP A 83 -14.03 14.68 6.10
N CYS A 84 -13.92 15.62 7.03
CA CYS A 84 -12.80 15.73 7.95
C CYS A 84 -13.29 15.53 9.38
N HIS A 85 -12.71 14.55 10.07
CA HIS A 85 -13.08 14.24 11.44
C HIS A 85 -12.67 15.34 12.42
N ASP A 86 -11.47 15.88 12.26
CA ASP A 86 -10.89 16.85 13.21
C ASP A 86 -11.63 18.18 13.24
N THR A 87 -12.11 18.63 12.06
CA THR A 87 -12.85 19.89 11.91
C THR A 87 -14.36 19.70 11.91
N HIS A 88 -14.84 18.45 12.07
CA HIS A 88 -16.25 18.08 11.96
C HIS A 88 -16.93 18.54 10.65
N GLN A 89 -16.14 18.85 9.63
CA GLN A 89 -16.65 19.20 8.30
C GLN A 89 -17.12 17.94 7.59
N LYS A 90 -18.31 18.03 7.00
CA LYS A 90 -18.91 16.92 6.22
C LYS A 90 -19.35 17.42 4.86
N ASN A 91 -19.32 16.50 3.89
CA ASN A 91 -19.79 16.73 2.51
C ASN A 91 -19.14 17.95 1.84
N GLN A 92 -17.91 18.25 2.19
CA GLN A 92 -17.17 19.32 1.53
C GLN A 92 -16.81 18.91 0.11
N ILE A 93 -16.93 19.83 -0.84
CA ILE A 93 -16.53 19.60 -2.23
C ILE A 93 -15.37 20.54 -2.53
N GLU A 94 -14.31 19.98 -3.08
CA GLU A 94 -13.14 20.74 -3.53
C GLU A 94 -12.84 20.39 -4.99
N ALA A 95 -12.66 21.41 -5.82
CA ALA A 95 -12.41 21.25 -7.25
C ALA A 95 -10.95 20.90 -7.51
N PHE A 96 -10.72 19.96 -8.44
CA PHE A 96 -9.40 19.53 -8.90
C PHE A 96 -9.46 19.18 -10.40
N ASP A 97 -8.38 19.49 -11.12
CA ASP A 97 -8.25 19.17 -12.54
C ASP A 97 -8.00 17.67 -12.77
N ALA A 98 -7.41 16.99 -11.79
CA ALA A 98 -7.13 15.56 -11.82
C ALA A 98 -7.10 14.96 -10.41
N VAL A 99 -7.44 13.67 -10.28
CA VAL A 99 -7.43 12.93 -9.03
C VAL A 99 -6.67 11.63 -9.24
N VAL A 100 -5.71 11.33 -8.35
CA VAL A 100 -5.00 10.06 -8.30
C VAL A 100 -5.53 9.24 -7.12
N ALA A 101 -6.20 8.12 -7.40
CA ALA A 101 -6.67 7.20 -6.37
C ALA A 101 -5.52 6.27 -5.96
N ALA A 102 -4.86 6.58 -4.84
CA ALA A 102 -3.73 5.82 -4.29
C ALA A 102 -4.06 5.23 -2.89
N CYS A 103 -5.30 4.77 -2.70
CA CYS A 103 -5.86 4.36 -1.41
C CYS A 103 -5.38 2.98 -0.92
N GLY A 104 -4.52 2.29 -1.68
CA GLY A 104 -4.11 0.93 -1.38
C GLY A 104 -5.20 -0.12 -1.65
N GLY A 105 -5.01 -1.32 -1.13
CA GLY A 105 -5.94 -2.45 -1.29
C GLY A 105 -6.81 -2.70 -0.05
N VAL A 106 -6.93 -3.99 0.32
CA VAL A 106 -7.73 -4.44 1.49
C VAL A 106 -6.92 -5.24 2.50
N SER A 107 -5.59 -5.30 2.34
CA SER A 107 -4.75 -6.19 3.14
C SER A 107 -4.49 -5.71 4.56
N TYR A 108 -4.57 -4.40 4.81
CA TYR A 108 -4.24 -3.83 6.12
C TYR A 108 -5.16 -2.63 6.46
N PRO A 109 -6.42 -2.90 6.82
CA PRO A 109 -7.41 -1.85 7.07
C PRO A 109 -6.99 -0.84 8.15
N THR A 110 -6.25 -1.29 9.18
CA THR A 110 -5.76 -0.44 10.27
C THR A 110 -4.77 0.63 9.81
N THR A 111 -4.16 0.48 8.63
CA THR A 111 -3.24 1.47 8.03
C THR A 111 -3.89 2.22 6.86
N GLY A 112 -5.21 2.12 6.69
CA GLY A 112 -5.96 2.82 5.65
C GLY A 112 -6.22 2.03 4.37
N SER A 113 -5.69 0.79 4.24
CA SER A 113 -5.97 -0.08 3.09
C SER A 113 -7.30 -0.84 3.31
N ASP A 114 -8.40 -0.09 3.34
CA ASP A 114 -9.74 -0.57 3.70
C ASP A 114 -10.63 -0.88 2.47
N GLY A 115 -10.10 -0.75 1.26
CA GLY A 115 -10.83 -0.97 0.01
C GLY A 115 -11.63 0.22 -0.48
N SER A 116 -11.59 1.36 0.21
CA SER A 116 -12.35 2.57 -0.17
C SER A 116 -12.04 3.04 -1.60
N GLY A 117 -10.79 2.89 -2.07
CA GLY A 117 -10.41 3.23 -3.43
C GLY A 117 -11.17 2.44 -4.49
N PHE A 118 -11.46 1.15 -4.25
CA PHE A 118 -12.26 0.34 -5.17
C PHE A 118 -13.70 0.85 -5.27
N GLU A 119 -14.29 1.26 -4.16
CA GLU A 119 -15.64 1.79 -4.13
C GLU A 119 -15.72 3.15 -4.85
N LEU A 120 -14.70 4.01 -4.69
CA LEU A 120 -14.60 5.25 -5.46
C LEU A 120 -14.54 4.99 -6.97
N CYS A 121 -13.72 4.01 -7.40
CA CYS A 121 -13.61 3.63 -8.81
C CYS A 121 -14.92 3.03 -9.36
N LYS A 122 -15.61 2.18 -8.58
CA LYS A 122 -16.91 1.62 -9.00
C LYS A 122 -17.95 2.72 -9.24
N LYS A 123 -18.00 3.74 -8.40
CA LYS A 123 -18.91 4.89 -8.58
C LYS A 123 -18.65 5.66 -9.88
N LEU A 124 -17.42 5.61 -10.41
CA LEU A 124 -17.05 6.17 -11.70
C LEU A 124 -17.28 5.21 -12.88
N GLY A 125 -17.88 4.05 -12.65
CA GLY A 125 -18.19 3.06 -13.70
C GLY A 125 -17.08 2.04 -13.97
N HIS A 126 -16.01 2.00 -13.18
CA HIS A 126 -14.98 0.97 -13.32
C HIS A 126 -15.47 -0.39 -12.79
N THR A 127 -15.10 -1.45 -13.49
CA THR A 127 -15.29 -2.82 -13.01
C THR A 127 -14.14 -3.20 -12.07
N VAL A 128 -14.47 -3.64 -10.87
CA VAL A 128 -13.51 -4.22 -9.93
C VAL A 128 -13.74 -5.72 -9.90
N THR A 129 -12.73 -6.49 -10.28
CA THR A 129 -12.75 -7.96 -10.23
C THR A 129 -12.78 -8.45 -8.78
N GLU A 130 -13.20 -9.71 -8.58
CA GLU A 130 -13.20 -10.33 -7.26
C GLU A 130 -11.82 -10.23 -6.60
N LEU A 131 -11.78 -9.71 -5.38
CA LEU A 131 -10.55 -9.61 -4.62
C LEU A 131 -10.21 -10.98 -4.00
N ARG A 132 -9.00 -11.45 -4.26
CA ARG A 132 -8.49 -12.72 -3.73
C ARG A 132 -7.18 -12.49 -3.01
N PRO A 133 -6.95 -13.16 -1.87
CA PRO A 133 -5.68 -13.05 -1.16
C PRO A 133 -4.55 -13.69 -1.99
N SER A 134 -3.38 -13.06 -1.97
CA SER A 134 -2.14 -13.61 -2.55
C SER A 134 -1.29 -14.31 -1.51
N LEU A 135 -1.26 -13.78 -0.28
CA LEU A 135 -0.61 -14.38 0.88
C LEU A 135 -1.63 -14.48 2.01
N ILE A 136 -1.66 -15.62 2.68
CA ILE A 136 -2.54 -15.87 3.81
C ILE A 136 -1.75 -16.55 4.95
N GLY A 137 -2.17 -16.33 6.19
CA GLY A 137 -1.75 -17.13 7.31
C GLY A 137 -2.26 -18.56 7.19
N MET A 138 -1.54 -19.51 7.74
CA MET A 138 -1.98 -20.92 7.86
C MET A 138 -2.36 -21.20 9.29
N THR A 139 -3.41 -21.98 9.47
CA THR A 139 -3.76 -22.60 10.76
C THR A 139 -3.29 -24.04 10.76
N THR A 140 -2.89 -24.53 11.91
CA THR A 140 -2.44 -25.92 12.11
C THR A 140 -3.29 -26.59 13.17
N ALA A 141 -3.26 -27.92 13.22
CA ALA A 141 -3.96 -28.68 14.22
C ALA A 141 -3.17 -28.79 15.55
N GLU A 142 -1.89 -28.42 15.54
CA GLU A 142 -1.01 -28.54 16.69
C GLU A 142 -1.28 -27.47 17.74
N GLU A 143 -1.59 -27.87 18.95
CA GLU A 143 -1.96 -26.99 20.07
C GLU A 143 -0.80 -26.14 20.61
N TYR A 144 0.45 -26.50 20.32
CA TYR A 144 1.62 -25.75 20.79
C TYR A 144 1.94 -24.51 19.92
N ILE A 145 1.37 -24.40 18.74
CA ILE A 145 1.68 -23.28 17.80
C ILE A 145 1.40 -21.91 18.41
N PRO A 146 0.33 -21.65 19.16
CA PRO A 146 0.13 -20.37 19.82
C PRO A 146 1.27 -19.97 20.78
N GLN A 147 1.98 -20.94 21.36
CA GLN A 147 3.11 -20.70 22.25
C GLN A 147 4.34 -20.15 21.47
N LEU A 148 4.37 -20.33 20.16
CA LEU A 148 5.41 -19.83 19.27
C LEU A 148 5.10 -18.43 18.71
N GLN A 149 4.03 -17.78 19.18
CA GLN A 149 3.66 -16.45 18.72
C GLN A 149 4.81 -15.45 18.92
N GLY A 150 5.16 -14.72 17.85
CA GLY A 150 6.29 -13.78 17.86
C GLY A 150 7.63 -14.40 17.48
N LEU A 151 7.72 -15.74 17.34
CA LEU A 151 8.95 -16.39 16.89
C LEU A 151 9.19 -16.09 15.41
N SER A 152 10.34 -15.50 15.11
CA SER A 152 10.84 -15.32 13.73
C SER A 152 12.00 -16.27 13.48
N LEU A 153 11.83 -17.19 12.56
CA LEU A 153 12.90 -18.10 12.13
C LEU A 153 13.74 -17.42 11.05
N LYS A 154 15.06 -17.38 11.26
CA LYS A 154 16.02 -16.83 10.29
C LYS A 154 16.85 -17.94 9.68
N ASN A 155 17.22 -17.80 8.39
CA ASN A 155 18.09 -18.75 7.68
C ASN A 155 17.54 -20.19 7.66
N VAL A 156 16.23 -20.34 7.49
CA VAL A 156 15.56 -21.64 7.38
C VAL A 156 15.09 -21.90 5.95
N THR A 157 15.01 -23.16 5.59
CA THR A 157 14.29 -23.61 4.39
C THR A 157 12.99 -24.26 4.84
N PHE A 158 11.90 -23.87 4.24
CA PHE A 158 10.57 -24.39 4.55
C PHE A 158 10.13 -25.39 3.48
N TYR A 159 9.71 -26.58 3.90
CA TYR A 159 9.24 -27.61 3.00
C TYR A 159 7.77 -27.91 3.25
N VAL A 160 6.96 -27.85 2.21
CA VAL A 160 5.58 -28.35 2.25
C VAL A 160 5.57 -29.77 1.72
N LYS A 161 5.13 -30.72 2.54
CA LYS A 161 5.11 -32.15 2.21
C LYS A 161 3.69 -32.72 2.27
N SER A 162 3.37 -33.64 1.37
CA SER A 162 2.21 -34.54 1.45
C SER A 162 2.71 -35.97 1.49
N GLY A 163 2.64 -36.61 2.66
CA GLY A 163 3.30 -37.88 2.91
C GLY A 163 4.82 -37.76 2.67
N LYS A 164 5.37 -38.62 1.80
CA LYS A 164 6.80 -38.60 1.44
C LYS A 164 7.15 -37.60 0.32
N LYS A 165 6.17 -37.00 -0.33
CA LYS A 165 6.38 -36.09 -1.47
C LYS A 165 6.54 -34.65 -0.99
N THR A 166 7.64 -33.98 -1.38
CA THR A 166 7.80 -32.54 -1.23
C THR A 166 7.01 -31.85 -2.33
N LEU A 167 6.11 -30.96 -1.96
CA LEU A 167 5.28 -30.16 -2.88
C LEU A 167 5.96 -28.83 -3.22
N TYR A 168 6.58 -28.18 -2.22
CA TYR A 168 7.27 -26.89 -2.35
C TYR A 168 8.48 -26.84 -1.41
N SER A 169 9.48 -26.07 -1.78
CA SER A 169 10.67 -25.76 -0.98
C SER A 169 11.13 -24.33 -1.25
#